data_71b49098c6fb0db4b986620d77ec34ed
#
_entry.id   71b49098c6fb0db4b986620d77ec34ed
#
_cell.length_a   1.000
_cell.length_b   1.000
_cell.length_c   1.000
_cell.angle_alpha   90.00
_cell.angle_beta   90.00
_cell.angle_gamma   90.00
#
_symmetry.space_group_name_H-M   'P 1'
#
loop_
_entity.id
_entity.type
_entity.pdbx_description
1 polymer ?
#
loop_
_entity_poly.entity_id
_entity_poly.type
_entity_poly.pdbx_seq_one_letter_code
_entity_poly.pdbx_strand_id
1 'polypeptide(L)'
;MKIVFFSESQINGKIPRDFPNARTEYAWMMALDAPHFNINSQVEGKYDLGIVIIPKTNPQINLDKIRESCDKVAVMQEGPHWYFQDYSISQQFHYYNLLMTADWVYCHNESDVNYYTGLGCKDVRVMRSLMIPTGLNPRTEKGNGTIIGGNFVSWYGGFDSFMTAMW
;
A
#
# COMPACT_ATOMS: atom_id res chain seq x y z
N MET A 1 -10.35 -1.53 -18.57
CA MET A 1 -8.97 -1.57 -18.04
C MET A 1 -8.87 -2.72 -17.05
N LYS A 2 -8.01 -3.70 -17.31
CA LYS A 2 -7.75 -4.83 -16.42
C LYS A 2 -6.60 -4.47 -15.48
N ILE A 3 -6.88 -4.45 -14.18
CA ILE A 3 -5.90 -4.10 -13.14
C ILE A 3 -5.52 -5.35 -12.35
N VAL A 4 -4.27 -5.44 -11.94
CA VAL A 4 -3.77 -6.48 -11.04
C VAL A 4 -2.88 -5.86 -9.96
N PHE A 5 -2.94 -6.41 -8.75
CA PHE A 5 -2.07 -5.98 -7.65
C PHE A 5 -1.00 -7.03 -7.35
N PHE A 6 0.15 -6.54 -6.91
CA PHE A 6 1.27 -7.37 -6.46
C PHE A 6 1.73 -6.91 -5.09
N SER A 7 1.92 -7.84 -4.17
CA SER A 7 2.52 -7.56 -2.86
C SER A 7 3.26 -8.79 -2.31
N GLU A 8 3.80 -8.70 -1.13
CA GLU A 8 4.41 -9.84 -0.43
C GLU A 8 3.38 -10.85 0.12
N SER A 9 2.09 -10.51 0.11
CA SER A 9 1.03 -11.41 0.58
C SER A 9 0.98 -12.71 -0.21
N GLN A 10 0.63 -13.80 0.46
CA GLN A 10 0.49 -15.12 -0.15
C GLN A 10 -0.89 -15.36 -0.80
N ILE A 11 -1.78 -14.38 -0.76
CA ILE A 11 -3.09 -14.46 -1.39
C ILE A 11 -2.89 -14.35 -2.92
N ASN A 12 -3.43 -15.31 -3.66
CA ASN A 12 -3.44 -15.27 -5.12
C ASN A 12 -4.89 -15.29 -5.62
N GLY A 13 -5.20 -14.42 -6.56
CA GLY A 13 -6.54 -14.25 -7.11
C GLY A 13 -7.33 -13.10 -6.49
N LYS A 14 -8.66 -13.13 -6.65
CA LYS A 14 -9.52 -12.07 -6.12
C LYS A 14 -9.69 -12.17 -4.61
N ILE A 15 -9.70 -11.02 -3.95
CA ILE A 15 -9.98 -10.94 -2.51
C ILE A 15 -11.49 -11.16 -2.28
N PRO A 16 -11.88 -12.10 -1.41
CA PRO A 16 -13.26 -12.31 -1.04
C PRO A 16 -13.91 -11.06 -0.43
N ARG A 17 -15.20 -10.84 -0.68
CA ARG A 17 -15.90 -9.65 -0.16
C ARG A 17 -16.06 -9.64 1.37
N ASP A 18 -16.00 -10.78 2.00
CA ASP A 18 -16.03 -10.98 3.44
C ASP A 18 -14.63 -11.04 4.07
N PHE A 19 -13.60 -10.69 3.31
CA PHE A 19 -12.23 -10.68 3.79
C PHE A 19 -12.10 -9.70 4.98
N PRO A 20 -11.60 -10.15 6.14
CA PRO A 20 -11.64 -9.37 7.38
C PRO A 20 -10.73 -8.14 7.36
N ASN A 21 -9.75 -8.09 6.47
CA ASN A 21 -8.81 -6.98 6.36
C ASN A 21 -9.12 -6.11 5.13
N ALA A 22 -10.29 -5.46 5.13
CA ALA A 22 -10.75 -4.63 4.01
C ALA A 22 -10.27 -3.17 4.13
N ARG A 23 -8.95 -2.97 4.24
CA ARG A 23 -8.32 -1.65 4.35
C ARG A 23 -7.17 -1.49 3.36
N THR A 24 -6.83 -0.24 3.04
CA THR A 24 -5.71 0.16 2.19
C THR A 24 -5.71 -0.60 0.86
N GLU A 25 -4.65 -1.35 0.53
CA GLU A 25 -4.51 -2.08 -0.73
C GLU A 25 -5.60 -3.14 -0.92
N TYR A 26 -5.96 -3.90 0.11
CA TYR A 26 -7.03 -4.91 0.00
C TYR A 26 -8.39 -4.30 -0.29
N ALA A 27 -8.68 -3.15 0.30
CA ALA A 27 -9.91 -2.42 0.01
C ALA A 27 -9.94 -1.95 -1.45
N TRP A 28 -8.83 -1.49 -2.01
CA TRP A 28 -8.73 -1.14 -3.42
C TRP A 28 -8.87 -2.35 -4.34
N MET A 29 -8.25 -3.49 -4.01
CA MET A 29 -8.42 -4.75 -4.76
C MET A 29 -9.89 -5.16 -4.82
N MET A 30 -10.60 -5.09 -3.67
CA MET A 30 -12.02 -5.40 -3.58
C MET A 30 -12.89 -4.40 -4.35
N ALA A 31 -12.63 -3.10 -4.22
CA ALA A 31 -13.41 -2.05 -4.88
C ALA A 31 -13.27 -2.10 -6.41
N LEU A 32 -12.10 -2.47 -6.91
CA LEU A 32 -11.80 -2.58 -8.33
C LEU A 32 -12.09 -3.98 -8.90
N ASP A 33 -12.52 -4.93 -8.07
CA ASP A 33 -12.64 -6.36 -8.42
C ASP A 33 -11.36 -6.92 -9.08
N ALA A 34 -10.20 -6.42 -8.63
CA ALA A 34 -8.91 -6.72 -9.19
C ALA A 34 -8.26 -7.92 -8.48
N PRO A 35 -7.65 -8.86 -9.22
CA PRO A 35 -6.89 -9.94 -8.61
C PRO A 35 -5.59 -9.42 -7.99
N HIS A 36 -5.10 -10.19 -7.03
CA HIS A 36 -3.82 -10.01 -6.38
C HIS A 36 -2.94 -11.23 -6.61
N PHE A 37 -1.64 -11.01 -6.74
CA PHE A 37 -0.63 -12.07 -6.78
C PHE A 37 0.57 -11.71 -5.91
N ASN A 38 1.22 -12.73 -5.38
CA ASN A 38 2.52 -12.52 -4.74
C ASN A 38 3.53 -12.00 -5.76
N ILE A 39 4.37 -11.03 -5.36
CA ILE A 39 5.36 -10.39 -6.25
C ILE A 39 6.35 -11.36 -6.90
N ASN A 40 6.52 -12.55 -6.34
CA ASN A 40 7.40 -13.59 -6.86
C ASN A 40 6.64 -14.64 -7.70
N SER A 41 5.31 -14.60 -7.72
CA SER A 41 4.50 -15.56 -8.47
C SER A 41 4.63 -15.34 -9.97
N GLN A 42 4.47 -16.41 -10.72
CA GLN A 42 4.19 -16.33 -12.15
C GLN A 42 2.70 -16.01 -12.33
N VAL A 43 2.40 -15.03 -13.15
CA VAL A 43 1.04 -14.55 -13.37
C VAL A 43 0.61 -14.93 -14.78
N GLU A 44 -0.53 -15.61 -14.88
CA GLU A 44 -1.13 -15.94 -16.16
C GLU A 44 -2.03 -14.79 -16.64
N GLY A 45 -1.97 -14.51 -17.94
CA GLY A 45 -2.80 -13.49 -18.59
C GLY A 45 -2.06 -12.18 -18.82
N LYS A 46 -2.82 -11.20 -19.33
CA LYS A 46 -2.34 -9.84 -19.62
C LYS A 46 -3.24 -8.82 -18.93
N TYR A 47 -2.61 -7.78 -18.43
CA TYR A 47 -3.25 -6.67 -17.69
C TYR A 47 -2.80 -5.33 -18.25
N ASP A 48 -3.70 -4.37 -18.24
CA ASP A 48 -3.38 -2.99 -18.68
C ASP A 48 -2.51 -2.29 -17.64
N LEU A 49 -2.71 -2.64 -16.34
CA LEU A 49 -1.99 -2.01 -15.22
C LEU A 49 -1.68 -3.02 -14.11
N GLY A 50 -0.40 -3.11 -13.75
CA GLY A 50 0.08 -3.71 -12.52
C GLY A 50 0.34 -2.66 -11.44
N ILE A 51 -0.22 -2.84 -10.25
CA ILE A 51 0.07 -1.98 -9.08
C ILE A 51 0.88 -2.80 -8.08
N VAL A 52 2.12 -2.38 -7.87
CA VAL A 52 3.08 -3.07 -7.01
C VAL A 52 3.15 -2.37 -5.67
N ILE A 53 2.79 -3.08 -4.61
CA ILE A 53 2.93 -2.60 -3.23
C ILE A 53 4.34 -2.95 -2.77
N ILE A 54 5.16 -1.94 -2.55
CA ILE A 54 6.55 -2.09 -2.09
C ILE A 54 6.53 -2.47 -0.61
N PRO A 55 7.04 -3.67 -0.24
CA PRO A 55 7.07 -4.12 1.15
C PRO A 55 7.97 -3.23 2.02
N LYS A 56 7.63 -3.13 3.30
CA LYS A 56 8.45 -2.41 4.30
C LYS A 56 9.83 -3.04 4.52
N THR A 57 9.90 -4.36 4.36
CA THR A 57 11.09 -5.13 4.76
C THR A 57 12.06 -5.37 3.63
N ASN A 58 11.56 -5.45 2.39
CA ASN A 58 12.40 -5.75 1.23
C ASN A 58 11.90 -5.09 -0.06
N PRO A 59 12.50 -3.99 -0.52
CA PRO A 59 12.15 -3.32 -1.77
C PRO A 59 12.77 -3.98 -3.02
N GLN A 60 13.42 -5.14 -2.90
CA GLN A 60 14.05 -5.83 -4.03
C GLN A 60 13.00 -6.53 -4.90
N ILE A 61 12.40 -5.78 -5.81
CA ILE A 61 11.38 -6.25 -6.74
C ILE A 61 11.90 -6.11 -8.17
N ASN A 62 11.70 -7.17 -8.97
CA ASN A 62 12.01 -7.12 -10.39
C ASN A 62 10.78 -6.67 -11.19
N LEU A 63 10.73 -5.38 -11.57
CA LEU A 63 9.63 -4.84 -12.37
C LEU A 63 9.59 -5.40 -13.80
N ASP A 64 10.73 -5.83 -14.38
CA ASP A 64 10.74 -6.39 -15.73
C ASP A 64 9.92 -7.67 -15.79
N LYS A 65 10.02 -8.52 -14.74
CA LYS A 65 9.17 -9.71 -14.62
C LYS A 65 7.68 -9.37 -14.59
N ILE A 66 7.31 -8.30 -13.89
CA ILE A 66 5.92 -7.85 -13.82
C ILE A 66 5.45 -7.29 -15.17
N ARG A 67 6.33 -6.62 -15.89
CA ARG A 67 6.07 -6.10 -17.25
C ARG A 67 5.84 -7.21 -18.29
N GLU A 68 6.26 -8.44 -18.02
CA GLU A 68 5.89 -9.58 -18.87
C GLU A 68 4.36 -9.76 -18.92
N SER A 69 3.63 -9.38 -17.87
CA SER A 69 2.18 -9.54 -17.75
C SER A 69 1.39 -8.23 -17.78
N CYS A 70 2.06 -7.08 -17.64
CA CYS A 70 1.41 -5.77 -17.50
C CYS A 70 1.96 -4.76 -18.51
N ASP A 71 1.07 -4.04 -19.21
CA ASP A 71 1.44 -2.99 -20.15
C ASP A 71 2.05 -1.78 -19.44
N LYS A 72 1.51 -1.45 -18.25
CA LYS A 72 1.97 -0.39 -17.37
C LYS A 72 2.17 -0.91 -15.96
N VAL A 73 3.17 -0.37 -15.27
CA VAL A 73 3.46 -0.72 -13.88
C VAL A 73 3.56 0.54 -13.04
N ALA A 74 2.68 0.62 -12.04
CA ALA A 74 2.77 1.61 -10.97
C ALA A 74 3.33 0.98 -9.70
N VAL A 75 3.99 1.77 -8.90
CA VAL A 75 4.47 1.34 -7.58
C VAL A 75 3.85 2.19 -6.48
N MET A 76 3.63 1.60 -5.33
CA MET A 76 3.15 2.27 -4.13
C MET A 76 3.86 1.69 -2.92
N GLN A 77 4.36 2.53 -2.03
CA GLN A 77 4.95 2.05 -0.78
C GLN A 77 3.85 1.61 0.19
N GLU A 78 4.06 0.47 0.85
CA GLU A 78 3.24 0.06 1.98
C GLU A 78 3.48 1.00 3.17
N GLY A 79 2.48 1.84 3.48
CA GLY A 79 2.56 2.81 4.57
C GLY A 79 3.29 4.12 4.21
N PRO A 80 3.78 4.88 5.21
CA PRO A 80 4.37 6.20 5.00
C PRO A 80 5.69 6.15 4.23
N HIS A 81 5.95 7.16 3.42
CA HIS A 81 7.19 7.28 2.63
C HIS A 81 8.48 7.24 3.46
N TRP A 82 8.45 7.72 4.69
CA TRP A 82 9.63 7.76 5.57
C TRP A 82 10.11 6.39 6.05
N TYR A 83 9.38 5.29 5.82
CA TYR A 83 9.87 3.94 6.12
C TYR A 83 11.17 3.59 5.39
N PHE A 84 11.43 4.20 4.26
CA PHE A 84 12.65 3.95 3.52
C PHE A 84 13.92 4.31 4.33
N GLN A 85 13.81 5.15 5.35
CA GLN A 85 14.92 5.51 6.23
C GLN A 85 15.45 4.31 7.04
N ASP A 86 14.61 3.31 7.26
CA ASP A 86 14.98 2.09 7.98
C ASP A 86 15.68 1.05 7.08
N TYR A 87 15.71 1.30 5.78
CA TYR A 87 16.39 0.42 4.84
C TYR A 87 17.91 0.57 4.92
N SER A 88 18.64 -0.53 4.75
CA SER A 88 20.08 -0.48 4.46
C SER A 88 20.35 0.33 3.18
N ILE A 89 21.58 0.82 3.01
CA ILE A 89 21.96 1.61 1.82
C ILE A 89 21.63 0.86 0.52
N SER A 90 21.90 -0.44 0.47
CA SER A 90 21.54 -1.27 -0.70
C SER A 90 20.04 -1.29 -0.95
N GLN A 91 19.22 -1.44 0.10
CA GLN A 91 17.77 -1.43 -0.03
C GLN A 91 17.22 -0.05 -0.42
N GLN A 92 17.81 1.04 0.08
CA GLN A 92 17.47 2.40 -0.34
C GLN A 92 17.73 2.60 -1.84
N PHE A 93 18.84 2.07 -2.34
CA PHE A 93 19.16 2.11 -3.76
C PHE A 93 18.14 1.33 -4.61
N HIS A 94 17.76 0.12 -4.18
CA HIS A 94 16.72 -0.66 -4.86
C HIS A 94 15.37 0.05 -4.82
N TYR A 95 14.99 0.62 -3.68
CA TYR A 95 13.76 1.41 -3.54
C TYR A 95 13.73 2.59 -4.51
N TYR A 96 14.81 3.37 -4.56
CA TYR A 96 14.95 4.48 -5.49
C TYR A 96 14.80 4.02 -6.95
N ASN A 97 15.47 2.93 -7.32
CA ASN A 97 15.36 2.38 -8.67
C ASN A 97 13.94 1.95 -9.03
N LEU A 98 13.19 1.36 -8.09
CA LEU A 98 11.79 1.01 -8.31
C LEU A 98 10.96 2.26 -8.64
N LEU A 99 11.14 3.33 -7.86
CA LEU A 99 10.43 4.59 -8.10
C LEU A 99 10.75 5.20 -9.47
N MET A 100 12.04 5.14 -9.89
CA MET A 100 12.50 5.74 -11.14
C MET A 100 12.13 4.91 -12.38
N THR A 101 11.97 3.61 -12.24
CA THR A 101 11.68 2.69 -13.36
C THR A 101 10.21 2.39 -13.54
N ALA A 102 9.37 2.68 -12.55
CA ALA A 102 7.91 2.58 -12.68
C ALA A 102 7.36 3.60 -13.69
N ASP A 103 6.21 3.30 -14.29
CA ASP A 103 5.52 4.25 -15.17
C ASP A 103 4.98 5.44 -14.37
N TRP A 104 4.51 5.20 -13.13
CA TRP A 104 4.22 6.25 -12.15
C TRP A 104 4.26 5.70 -10.71
N VAL A 105 4.26 6.61 -9.76
CA VAL A 105 4.23 6.31 -8.33
C VAL A 105 2.88 6.71 -7.75
N TYR A 106 2.26 5.82 -6.99
CA TYR A 106 1.13 6.18 -6.14
C TYR A 106 1.60 6.57 -4.75
N CYS A 107 1.03 7.64 -4.20
CA CYS A 107 1.18 8.04 -2.80
C CYS A 107 -0.19 8.13 -2.12
N HIS A 108 -0.20 8.09 -0.79
CA HIS A 108 -1.46 8.08 -0.03
C HIS A 108 -2.05 9.47 0.19
N ASN A 109 -1.21 10.50 0.22
CA ASN A 109 -1.59 11.87 0.55
C ASN A 109 -1.04 12.85 -0.48
N GLU A 110 -1.73 13.97 -0.62
CA GLU A 110 -1.27 15.07 -1.49
C GLU A 110 0.05 15.69 -1.01
N SER A 111 0.30 15.68 0.30
CA SER A 111 1.58 16.13 0.87
C SER A 111 2.78 15.30 0.42
N ASP A 112 2.57 14.02 0.12
CA ASP A 112 3.63 13.10 -0.28
C ASP A 112 4.05 13.31 -1.74
N VAL A 113 3.22 13.97 -2.55
CA VAL A 113 3.54 14.27 -3.96
C VAL A 113 4.85 15.04 -4.06
N ASN A 114 5.04 16.05 -3.22
CA ASN A 114 6.27 16.87 -3.22
C ASN A 114 7.51 16.05 -2.86
N TYR A 115 7.37 15.07 -1.95
CA TYR A 115 8.46 14.17 -1.60
C TYR A 115 8.91 13.33 -2.80
N TYR A 116 7.98 12.63 -3.46
CA TYR A 116 8.31 11.79 -4.60
C TYR A 116 8.78 12.59 -5.82
N THR A 117 8.18 13.75 -6.06
CA THR A 117 8.63 14.67 -7.12
C THR A 117 10.05 15.18 -6.83
N GLY A 118 10.35 15.50 -5.57
CA GLY A 118 11.70 15.90 -5.12
C GLY A 118 12.75 14.80 -5.29
N LEU A 119 12.36 13.53 -5.20
CA LEU A 119 13.22 12.39 -5.53
C LEU A 119 13.47 12.25 -7.04
N GLY A 120 12.71 12.93 -7.90
CA GLY A 120 12.83 12.85 -9.37
C GLY A 120 11.79 11.97 -10.05
N CYS A 121 10.76 11.50 -9.34
CA CYS A 121 9.65 10.77 -9.95
C CYS A 121 8.89 11.67 -10.93
N LYS A 122 8.71 11.22 -12.18
CA LYS A 122 8.13 12.03 -13.26
C LYS A 122 6.61 12.14 -13.20
N ASP A 123 5.95 11.09 -12.72
CA ASP A 123 4.49 11.01 -12.62
C ASP A 123 4.14 10.47 -11.23
N VAL A 124 3.55 11.32 -10.40
CA VAL A 124 3.12 10.98 -9.03
C VAL A 124 1.63 11.23 -8.91
N ARG A 125 0.90 10.21 -8.49
CA ARG A 125 -0.57 10.24 -8.39
C ARG A 125 -1.02 9.89 -6.98
N VAL A 126 -2.06 10.55 -6.51
CA VAL A 126 -2.64 10.26 -5.20
C VAL A 126 -3.63 9.11 -5.30
N MET A 127 -3.39 8.05 -4.54
CA MET A 127 -4.34 6.97 -4.29
C MET A 127 -4.59 6.88 -2.79
N ARG A 128 -5.63 7.57 -2.33
CA ARG A 128 -5.94 7.68 -0.90
C ARG A 128 -6.24 6.32 -0.29
N SER A 129 -5.91 6.16 0.99
CA SER A 129 -6.29 4.96 1.72
C SER A 129 -7.80 4.77 1.69
N LEU A 130 -8.22 3.54 1.45
CA LEU A 130 -9.60 3.12 1.41
C LEU A 130 -9.87 2.12 2.53
N MET A 131 -11.05 2.17 3.11
CA MET A 131 -11.55 1.15 4.02
C MET A 131 -12.95 0.76 3.60
N ILE A 132 -13.19 -0.54 3.46
CA ILE A 132 -14.53 -1.09 3.22
C ILE A 132 -15.04 -1.64 4.56
N PRO A 133 -16.13 -1.11 5.10
CA PRO A 133 -16.67 -1.55 6.38
C PRO A 133 -17.39 -2.89 6.22
N THR A 134 -16.63 -4.00 6.26
CA THR A 134 -17.18 -5.35 6.22
C THR A 134 -17.54 -5.82 7.63
N GLY A 135 -18.77 -6.28 7.84
CA GLY A 135 -19.20 -6.82 9.12
C GLY A 135 -19.26 -5.82 10.29
N LEU A 136 -19.13 -4.53 10.03
CA LEU A 136 -19.27 -3.51 11.04
C LEU A 136 -20.75 -3.19 11.25
N ASN A 137 -21.27 -3.50 12.45
CA ASN A 137 -22.56 -3.00 12.88
C ASN A 137 -22.35 -1.61 13.53
N PRO A 138 -22.90 -0.53 12.97
CA PRO A 138 -22.83 0.77 13.60
C PRO A 138 -23.41 0.69 14.99
N ARG A 139 -22.67 1.21 15.98
CA ARG A 139 -23.18 1.29 17.35
C ARG A 139 -24.29 2.33 17.40
N THR A 140 -25.47 1.93 17.81
CA THR A 140 -26.66 2.82 17.93
C THR A 140 -26.67 3.62 19.23
N GLU A 141 -25.91 3.17 20.23
CA GLU A 141 -25.83 3.84 21.53
C GLU A 141 -24.51 4.58 21.71
N LYS A 142 -24.57 5.76 22.32
CA LYS A 142 -23.40 6.55 22.65
C LYS A 142 -22.60 5.84 23.75
N GLY A 143 -21.34 5.53 23.48
CA GLY A 143 -20.44 4.96 24.50
C GLY A 143 -19.88 6.05 25.43
N ASN A 144 -19.49 5.64 26.63
CA ASN A 144 -18.86 6.50 27.65
C ASN A 144 -17.32 6.37 27.66
N GLY A 145 -16.72 5.89 26.59
CA GLY A 145 -15.27 5.64 26.50
C GLY A 145 -14.59 6.47 25.43
N THR A 146 -13.29 6.64 25.60
CA THR A 146 -12.39 7.19 24.59
C THR A 146 -11.83 6.05 23.76
N ILE A 147 -11.85 6.18 22.43
CA ILE A 147 -11.20 5.25 21.52
C ILE A 147 -9.89 5.87 21.08
N ILE A 148 -8.79 5.15 21.32
CA ILE A 148 -7.47 5.52 20.85
C ILE A 148 -7.16 4.61 19.67
N GLY A 149 -7.17 5.18 18.46
CA GLY A 149 -6.85 4.46 17.23
C GLY A 149 -5.35 4.45 16.98
N GLY A 150 -4.79 3.29 16.60
CA GLY A 150 -3.40 3.16 16.20
C GLY A 150 -2.64 2.06 16.95
N ASN A 151 -1.37 1.90 16.59
CA ASN A 151 -0.47 1.00 17.29
C ASN A 151 0.15 1.70 18.50
N PHE A 152 0.31 0.97 19.60
CA PHE A 152 0.99 1.41 20.83
C PHE A 152 2.53 1.47 20.68
N VAL A 153 3.04 1.68 19.49
CA VAL A 153 4.45 1.90 19.24
C VAL A 153 4.73 3.41 19.14
N SER A 154 5.84 3.87 19.69
CA SER A 154 6.17 5.29 19.78
C SER A 154 6.14 6.04 18.46
N TRP A 155 6.56 5.41 17.38
CA TRP A 155 6.60 6.01 16.04
C TRP A 155 5.22 6.37 15.45
N TYR A 156 4.16 5.71 15.90
CA TYR A 156 2.80 6.00 15.43
C TYR A 156 2.04 6.95 16.36
N GLY A 157 2.69 7.43 17.43
CA GLY A 157 2.06 8.31 18.40
C GLY A 157 0.94 7.64 19.23
N GLY A 158 0.79 6.33 19.13
CA GLY A 158 -0.26 5.60 19.87
C GLY A 158 -0.02 5.63 21.38
N PHE A 159 1.23 5.51 21.80
CA PHE A 159 1.60 5.63 23.20
C PHE A 159 1.36 7.05 23.73
N ASP A 160 1.76 8.07 22.99
CA ASP A 160 1.55 9.47 23.37
C ASP A 160 0.08 9.81 23.44
N SER A 161 -0.73 9.31 22.49
CA SER A 161 -2.18 9.46 22.50
C SER A 161 -2.81 8.79 23.72
N PHE A 162 -2.33 7.59 24.09
CA PHE A 162 -2.77 6.90 25.31
C PHE A 162 -2.41 7.69 26.56
N MET A 163 -1.19 8.15 26.68
CA MET A 163 -0.75 8.95 27.82
C MET A 163 -1.55 10.25 27.93
N THR A 164 -1.80 10.93 26.81
CA THR A 164 -2.63 12.15 26.78
C THR A 164 -4.07 11.87 27.22
N ALA A 165 -4.65 10.71 26.88
CA ALA A 165 -6.00 10.36 27.27
C ALA A 165 -6.12 9.91 28.74
N MET A 166 -5.01 9.58 29.39
CA MET A 166 -4.96 9.20 30.80
C MET A 166 -4.87 10.38 31.75
N TRP A 167 -4.52 11.56 31.27
CA TRP A 167 -4.46 12.84 32.00
C TRP A 167 -5.74 13.64 31.83
#